data_6470dbaed54e1981da22b1ada3e82a7e
#
_entry.id   6470dbaed54e1981da22b1ada3e82a7e
#
_cell.length_a   1.000
_cell.length_b   1.000
_cell.length_c   1.000
_cell.angle_alpha   90.00
_cell.angle_beta   90.00
_cell.angle_gamma   90.00
#
_symmetry.space_group_name_H-M   'P 1'
#
loop_
_entity.id
_entity.type
_entity.pdbx_description
1 polymer ?
#
loop_
_entity_poly.entity_id
_entity_poly.type
_entity_poly.pdbx_seq_one_letter_code
_entity_poly.pdbx_strand_id
1 'polypeptide(L)'
;MALVRRAFEAYTRGDIDAVLGLCDEDILVTQAQEVPGLAPQQRGHAGVLEAFGLWPEQWDDFRVEIKEVLSDPGDQVVVATRQSGRGKQSGVEVEADFTFLFTIRDGKIAEWRIFVREDEALAAAGVH
;
A
#
# COMPACT_ATOMS: atom_id res chain seq x y z
N MET A 1 4.03 -4.32 12.84
CA MET A 1 4.75 -4.79 11.63
C MET A 1 4.20 -6.10 11.06
N ALA A 2 3.82 -7.05 11.88
CA ALA A 2 3.26 -8.32 11.41
C ALA A 2 2.00 -8.13 10.56
N LEU A 3 1.11 -7.22 10.95
CA LEU A 3 -0.10 -6.89 10.19
C LEU A 3 0.22 -6.37 8.79
N VAL A 4 1.21 -5.48 8.69
CA VAL A 4 1.65 -4.90 7.40
C VAL A 4 2.26 -5.98 6.51
N ARG A 5 3.07 -6.88 7.05
CA ARG A 5 3.65 -7.99 6.28
C ARG A 5 2.56 -8.92 5.74
N ARG A 6 1.55 -9.22 6.56
CA ARG A 6 0.42 -10.05 6.13
C ARG A 6 -0.36 -9.39 5.00
N ALA A 7 -0.54 -8.07 5.07
CA ALA A 7 -1.23 -7.32 4.02
C ALA A 7 -0.46 -7.39 2.70
N PHE A 8 0.86 -7.21 2.73
CA PHE A 8 1.68 -7.30 1.52
C PHE A 8 1.73 -8.70 0.95
N GLU A 9 1.81 -9.73 1.79
CA GLU A 9 1.78 -11.12 1.35
C GLU A 9 0.46 -11.43 0.64
N ALA A 10 -0.66 -11.03 1.23
CA ALA A 10 -1.97 -11.23 0.64
C ALA A 10 -2.10 -10.47 -0.69
N TYR A 11 -1.64 -9.23 -0.73
CA TYR A 11 -1.68 -8.40 -1.93
C TYR A 11 -0.86 -9.01 -3.07
N THR A 12 0.35 -9.51 -2.75
CA THR A 12 1.22 -10.14 -3.74
C THR A 12 0.59 -11.41 -4.32
N ARG A 13 -0.19 -12.16 -3.52
CA ARG A 13 -0.92 -13.34 -4.00
C ARG A 13 -2.16 -12.98 -4.83
N GLY A 14 -2.53 -11.70 -4.86
CA GLY A 14 -3.79 -11.28 -5.47
C GLY A 14 -5.02 -11.60 -4.62
N ASP A 15 -4.84 -11.90 -3.35
CA ASP A 15 -5.92 -12.22 -2.42
C ASP A 15 -6.45 -10.95 -1.77
N ILE A 16 -7.26 -10.21 -2.52
CA ILE A 16 -7.78 -8.92 -2.07
C ILE A 16 -8.71 -9.07 -0.87
N ASP A 17 -9.44 -10.18 -0.78
CA ASP A 17 -10.34 -10.43 0.35
C ASP A 17 -9.55 -10.53 1.67
N ALA A 18 -8.38 -11.17 1.63
CA ALA A 18 -7.49 -11.25 2.79
C ALA A 18 -6.96 -9.87 3.18
N VAL A 19 -6.64 -9.02 2.18
CA VAL A 19 -6.23 -7.63 2.44
C VAL A 19 -7.35 -6.87 3.13
N LEU A 20 -8.58 -6.97 2.63
CA LEU A 20 -9.74 -6.30 3.22
C LEU A 20 -9.99 -6.75 4.66
N GLY A 21 -9.75 -8.03 4.95
CA GLY A 21 -9.90 -8.57 6.31
C GLY A 21 -8.92 -7.96 7.32
N LEU A 22 -7.81 -7.39 6.85
CA LEU A 22 -6.81 -6.72 7.68
C LEU A 22 -7.05 -5.22 7.80
N CYS A 23 -8.00 -4.67 7.05
CA CYS A 23 -8.30 -3.24 7.01
C CYS A 23 -9.54 -2.91 7.84
N ASP A 24 -9.49 -1.74 8.49
CA ASP A 24 -10.67 -1.18 9.16
C ASP A 24 -11.77 -0.92 8.12
N GLU A 25 -13.03 -1.02 8.54
CA GLU A 25 -14.17 -0.75 7.65
C GLU A 25 -14.15 0.67 7.10
N ASP A 26 -13.60 1.61 7.86
CA ASP A 26 -13.51 3.01 7.48
C ASP A 26 -12.09 3.43 7.08
N ILE A 27 -11.27 2.48 6.63
CA ILE A 27 -9.90 2.76 6.22
C ILE A 27 -9.82 3.93 5.25
N LEU A 28 -8.82 4.78 5.41
CA LEU A 28 -8.53 5.88 4.50
C LEU A 28 -7.27 5.57 3.71
N VAL A 29 -7.39 5.56 2.38
CA VAL A 29 -6.26 5.39 1.46
C VAL A 29 -5.96 6.74 0.83
N THR A 30 -4.72 7.22 0.93
CA THR A 30 -4.30 8.48 0.31
C THR A 30 -3.23 8.20 -0.72
N GLN A 31 -3.46 8.65 -1.96
CA GLN A 31 -2.54 8.45 -3.07
C GLN A 31 -1.35 9.40 -2.99
N ALA A 32 -0.21 8.96 -3.52
CA ALA A 32 1.02 9.76 -3.55
C ALA A 32 0.93 10.93 -4.52
N GLN A 33 0.18 10.75 -5.60
CA GLN A 33 0.05 11.72 -6.67
C GLN A 33 -1.37 11.72 -7.18
N GLU A 34 -1.75 12.80 -7.84
CA GLU A 34 -3.03 12.87 -8.52
C GLU A 34 -3.06 11.85 -9.67
N VAL A 35 -4.07 10.99 -9.66
CA VAL A 35 -4.29 10.00 -10.72
C VAL A 35 -5.55 10.42 -11.47
N PRO A 36 -5.49 10.63 -12.80
CA PRO A 36 -6.67 11.01 -13.56
C PRO A 36 -7.80 9.99 -13.41
N GLY A 37 -9.00 10.50 -13.09
CA GLY A 37 -10.17 9.66 -12.89
C GLY A 37 -10.29 9.02 -11.52
N LEU A 38 -9.31 9.23 -10.63
CA LEU A 38 -9.32 8.70 -9.27
C LEU A 38 -9.24 9.84 -8.27
N ALA A 39 -10.11 9.83 -7.25
CA ALA A 39 -10.02 10.79 -6.17
C ALA A 39 -8.68 10.63 -5.42
N PRO A 40 -8.10 11.71 -4.86
CA PRO A 40 -6.84 11.62 -4.13
C PRO A 40 -6.93 10.77 -2.86
N GLN A 41 -8.14 10.60 -2.33
CA GLN A 41 -8.40 9.76 -1.17
C GLN A 41 -9.56 8.80 -1.46
N GLN A 42 -9.43 7.57 -1.03
CA GLN A 42 -10.47 6.55 -1.08
C GLN A 42 -10.78 6.11 0.35
N ARG A 43 -12.03 5.81 0.63
CA ARG A 43 -12.47 5.46 1.98
C ARG A 43 -13.18 4.11 2.00
N GLY A 44 -12.91 3.33 3.06
CA GLY A 44 -13.55 2.06 3.32
C GLY A 44 -13.06 0.94 2.44
N HIS A 45 -13.65 -0.24 2.59
CA HIS A 45 -13.28 -1.40 1.77
C HIS A 45 -13.51 -1.15 0.28
N ALA A 46 -14.58 -0.43 -0.07
CA ALA A 46 -14.82 -0.03 -1.46
C ALA A 46 -13.70 0.86 -1.99
N GLY A 47 -13.15 1.73 -1.15
CA GLY A 47 -12.01 2.57 -1.50
C GLY A 47 -10.73 1.77 -1.76
N VAL A 48 -10.48 0.74 -0.97
CA VAL A 48 -9.34 -0.16 -1.17
C VAL A 48 -9.47 -0.88 -2.51
N LEU A 49 -10.67 -1.38 -2.82
CA LEU A 49 -10.94 -2.05 -4.10
C LEU A 49 -10.73 -1.09 -5.27
N GLU A 50 -11.19 0.16 -5.15
CA GLU A 50 -11.01 1.18 -6.18
C GLU A 50 -9.52 1.49 -6.40
N ALA A 51 -8.76 1.60 -5.32
CA ALA A 51 -7.34 1.97 -5.39
C ALA A 51 -6.46 0.81 -5.87
N PHE A 52 -6.74 -0.42 -5.44
CA PHE A 52 -5.81 -1.54 -5.61
C PHE A 52 -6.42 -2.82 -6.19
N GLY A 53 -7.75 -2.94 -6.20
CA GLY A 53 -8.41 -4.22 -6.46
C GLY A 53 -8.10 -4.86 -7.81
N LEU A 54 -7.91 -4.05 -8.84
CA LEU A 54 -7.59 -4.54 -10.19
C LEU A 54 -6.09 -4.51 -10.50
N TRP A 55 -5.28 -4.00 -9.60
CA TRP A 55 -3.86 -3.80 -9.87
C TRP A 55 -3.12 -5.11 -10.14
N PRO A 56 -3.25 -6.17 -9.31
CA PRO A 56 -2.55 -7.42 -9.57
C PRO A 56 -2.96 -8.11 -10.87
N GLU A 57 -4.20 -7.87 -11.34
CA GLU A 57 -4.70 -8.48 -12.57
C GLU A 57 -4.06 -7.94 -13.84
N GLN A 58 -3.47 -6.76 -13.76
CA GLN A 58 -2.84 -6.09 -14.90
C GLN A 58 -1.39 -6.50 -15.10
N TRP A 59 -0.82 -7.25 -14.18
CA TRP A 59 0.60 -7.60 -14.14
C TRP A 59 0.81 -9.09 -13.99
N ASP A 60 1.81 -9.62 -14.69
CA ASP A 60 2.33 -10.96 -14.45
C ASP A 60 3.47 -10.85 -13.43
N ASP A 61 3.59 -11.85 -12.55
CA ASP A 61 4.65 -11.90 -11.54
C ASP A 61 4.71 -10.64 -10.66
N PHE A 62 3.55 -10.06 -10.35
CA PHE A 62 3.50 -8.86 -9.51
C PHE A 62 4.00 -9.17 -8.11
N ARG A 63 4.90 -8.32 -7.61
CA ARG A 63 5.50 -8.44 -6.28
C ARG A 63 5.58 -7.09 -5.58
N VAL A 64 5.42 -7.13 -4.27
CA VAL A 64 5.73 -6.01 -3.39
C VAL A 64 6.72 -6.51 -2.36
N GLU A 65 7.92 -5.94 -2.36
CA GLU A 65 8.96 -6.30 -1.40
C GLU A 65 9.16 -5.18 -0.40
N ILE A 66 9.26 -5.52 0.87
CA ILE A 66 9.63 -4.57 1.91
C ILE A 66 11.14 -4.45 1.89
N LYS A 67 11.65 -3.29 1.46
CA LYS A 67 13.09 -3.02 1.42
C LYS A 67 13.63 -2.70 2.79
N GLU A 68 12.89 -1.90 3.55
CA GLU A 68 13.33 -1.41 4.85
C GLU A 68 12.14 -0.92 5.66
N VAL A 69 12.15 -1.22 6.95
CA VAL A 69 11.23 -0.61 7.91
C VAL A 69 11.89 0.66 8.42
N LEU A 70 11.38 1.82 8.01
CA LEU A 70 11.98 3.12 8.33
C LEU A 70 11.61 3.59 9.73
N SER A 71 10.38 3.27 10.17
CA SER A 71 9.90 3.66 11.49
C SER A 71 8.77 2.70 11.90
N ASP A 72 8.74 2.32 13.18
CA ASP A 72 7.69 1.46 13.73
C ASP A 72 7.46 1.85 15.20
N PRO A 73 6.80 3.00 15.46
CA PRO A 73 6.52 3.43 16.83
C PRO A 73 5.28 2.76 17.45
N GLY A 74 4.83 1.63 16.89
CA GLY A 74 3.74 0.85 17.44
C GLY A 74 2.44 0.96 16.66
N ASP A 75 1.82 2.13 16.66
CA ASP A 75 0.56 2.38 15.97
C ASP A 75 0.74 2.98 14.57
N GLN A 76 1.95 3.36 14.20
CA GLN A 76 2.30 3.81 12.86
C GLN A 76 3.50 3.03 12.35
N VAL A 77 3.46 2.63 11.09
CA VAL A 77 4.57 1.89 10.46
C VAL A 77 4.89 2.58 9.14
N VAL A 78 6.16 2.94 8.95
CA VAL A 78 6.65 3.52 7.70
C VAL A 78 7.59 2.50 7.07
N VAL A 79 7.27 2.05 5.86
CA VAL A 79 8.07 1.05 5.15
C VAL A 79 8.41 1.52 3.75
N ALA A 80 9.67 1.35 3.38
CA ALA A 80 10.12 1.52 2.00
C ALA A 80 9.90 0.20 1.26
N THR A 81 9.26 0.26 0.10
CA THR A 81 8.93 -0.93 -0.69
C THR A 81 9.41 -0.80 -2.12
N ARG A 82 9.56 -1.94 -2.76
CA ARG A 82 9.77 -2.04 -4.19
C ARG A 82 8.68 -2.89 -4.79
N GLN A 83 7.98 -2.34 -5.77
CA GLN A 83 6.96 -3.04 -6.53
C GLN A 83 7.52 -3.39 -7.90
N SER A 84 7.30 -4.60 -8.34
CA SER A 84 7.75 -5.07 -9.66
C SER A 84 6.70 -5.95 -10.29
N GLY A 85 6.72 -6.01 -11.62
CA GLY A 85 5.80 -6.83 -12.37
C GLY A 85 6.06 -6.72 -13.86
N ARG A 86 5.40 -7.57 -14.63
CA ARG A 86 5.43 -7.52 -16.09
C ARG A 86 4.04 -7.20 -16.59
N GLY A 87 3.91 -6.18 -17.42
CA GLY A 87 2.62 -5.81 -18.00
C GLY A 87 2.09 -6.95 -18.88
N LYS A 88 0.86 -7.38 -18.64
CA LYS A 88 0.27 -8.51 -19.39
C LYS A 88 0.16 -8.24 -20.87
N GLN A 89 -0.11 -7.00 -21.26
CA GLN A 89 -0.28 -6.63 -22.66
C GLN A 89 1.03 -6.27 -23.33
N SER A 90 1.91 -5.57 -22.62
CA SER A 90 3.16 -5.07 -23.19
C SER A 90 4.33 -6.03 -23.04
N GLY A 91 4.31 -6.92 -22.05
CA GLY A 91 5.44 -7.78 -21.72
C GLY A 91 6.62 -7.04 -21.11
N VAL A 92 6.48 -5.75 -20.81
CA VAL A 92 7.55 -4.92 -20.27
C VAL A 92 7.64 -5.10 -18.77
N GLU A 93 8.84 -5.35 -18.27
CA GLU A 93 9.09 -5.38 -16.82
C GLU A 93 9.17 -3.96 -16.28
N VAL A 94 8.47 -3.72 -15.17
CA VAL A 94 8.44 -2.42 -14.51
C VAL A 94 8.80 -2.62 -13.05
N GLU A 95 9.58 -1.68 -12.53
CA GLU A 95 9.97 -1.66 -11.13
C GLU A 95 9.86 -0.24 -10.61
N ALA A 96 9.24 -0.07 -9.44
CA ALA A 96 9.05 1.24 -8.84
C ALA A 96 9.14 1.15 -7.33
N ASP A 97 9.71 2.18 -6.73
CA ASP A 97 9.84 2.28 -5.28
C ASP A 97 8.78 3.24 -4.73
N PHE A 98 8.10 2.80 -3.68
CA PHE A 98 7.14 3.61 -2.95
C PHE A 98 7.37 3.45 -1.46
N THR A 99 7.05 4.50 -0.71
CA THR A 99 7.09 4.45 0.75
C THR A 99 5.66 4.54 1.26
N PHE A 100 5.30 3.62 2.16
CA PHE A 100 3.95 3.56 2.72
C PHE A 100 3.97 3.93 4.20
N LEU A 101 2.99 4.71 4.60
CA LEU A 101 2.69 4.97 6.01
C LEU A 101 1.38 4.29 6.35
N PHE A 102 1.42 3.38 7.30
CA PHE A 102 0.24 2.70 7.81
C PHE A 102 -0.06 3.18 9.22
N THR A 103 -1.32 3.50 9.48
CA THR A 103 -1.79 3.74 10.84
C THR A 103 -2.63 2.54 11.27
N ILE A 104 -2.32 1.98 12.43
CA ILE A 104 -2.97 0.79 12.94
C ILE A 104 -3.82 1.17 14.13
N ARG A 105 -5.08 0.72 14.13
CA ARG A 105 -6.02 0.98 15.19
C ARG A 105 -6.83 -0.29 15.45
N ASP A 106 -6.88 -0.70 16.72
CA ASP A 106 -7.65 -1.88 17.14
C ASP A 106 -7.31 -3.15 16.35
N GLY A 107 -6.02 -3.32 16.02
CA GLY A 107 -5.54 -4.49 15.29
C GLY A 107 -5.85 -4.50 13.81
N LYS A 108 -6.28 -3.36 13.25
CA LYS A 108 -6.60 -3.20 11.83
C LYS A 108 -5.84 -2.03 11.23
N ILE A 109 -5.65 -2.06 9.91
CA ILE A 109 -5.08 -0.94 9.19
C ILE A 109 -6.17 0.12 9.02
N ALA A 110 -6.03 1.26 9.71
CA ALA A 110 -7.01 2.34 9.67
C ALA A 110 -6.69 3.39 8.62
N GLU A 111 -5.41 3.53 8.26
CA GLU A 111 -4.98 4.48 7.25
C GLU A 111 -3.80 3.90 6.47
N TRP A 112 -3.81 4.12 5.17
CA TRP A 112 -2.78 3.64 4.26
C TRP A 112 -2.44 4.81 3.32
N ARG A 113 -1.30 5.44 3.58
CA ARG A 113 -0.85 6.58 2.78
C ARG A 113 0.35 6.16 1.94
N ILE A 114 0.33 6.59 0.68
CA ILE A 114 1.35 6.24 -0.31
C ILE A 114 2.19 7.48 -0.59
N PHE A 115 3.52 7.33 -0.55
CA PHE A 115 4.46 8.41 -0.86
C PHE A 115 5.48 7.92 -1.88
N VAL A 116 5.91 8.83 -2.74
CA VAL A 116 7.01 8.56 -3.68
C VAL A 116 8.36 8.74 -2.96
N ARG A 117 8.43 9.66 -1.99
CA ARG A 117 9.68 9.99 -1.28
C ARG A 117 9.60 9.56 0.19
N GLU A 118 10.70 8.97 0.64
CA GLU A 118 10.80 8.49 2.03
C GLU A 118 10.75 9.64 3.05
N ASP A 119 11.39 10.78 2.75
CA ASP A 119 11.42 11.92 3.64
C ASP A 119 10.03 12.51 3.88
N GLU A 120 9.18 12.51 2.85
CA GLU A 120 7.80 12.98 2.97
C GLU A 120 6.98 12.05 3.87
N ALA A 121 7.17 10.74 3.74
CA ALA A 121 6.48 9.77 4.57
C ALA A 121 6.89 9.89 6.04
N LEU A 122 8.18 10.03 6.30
CA LEU A 122 8.70 10.20 7.66
C LEU A 122 8.20 11.49 8.30
N ALA A 123 8.17 12.58 7.54
CA ALA A 123 7.65 13.86 8.03
C ALA A 123 6.16 13.74 8.39
N ALA A 124 5.37 13.05 7.54
CA ALA A 124 3.95 12.83 7.79
C ALA A 124 3.71 12.00 9.05
N ALA A 125 4.62 11.08 9.37
CA ALA A 125 4.56 10.26 10.57
C ALA A 125 5.05 11.00 11.82
N GLY A 126 5.58 12.21 11.67
CA GLY A 126 6.14 12.98 12.79
C GLY A 126 7.57 12.59 13.14
N VAL A 127 8.26 11.90 12.27
CA VAL A 127 9.66 11.49 12.46
C VAL A 127 10.57 12.52 11.79
N HIS A 128 11.50 13.06 12.54
CA HIS A 128 12.39 14.12 12.07
C HIS A 128 13.86 13.74 12.18
#